data_283ca811ced8adf655d92e9f06b8d77d
#
_entry.id   283ca811ced8adf655d92e9f06b8d77d
#
_cell.length_a   1.000
_cell.length_b   1.000
_cell.length_c   1.000
_cell.angle_alpha   90.00
_cell.angle_beta   90.00
_cell.angle_gamma   90.00
#
_symmetry.space_group_name_H-M   'P 1'
#
loop_
_entity.id
_entity.type
_entity.pdbx_description
1 polymer ?
#
loop_
_entity_poly.entity_id
_entity_poly.type
_entity_poly.pdbx_seq_one_letter_code
_entity_poly.pdbx_strand_id
1 'polypeptide(L)'
;MSKPLDIVILGLSITSSWGNGHATTFRALVRALSARGHNVCFLERDVPWYAEHRDMPNPPYGLTQLYKSVAELKRRFTQKVMNADLCIVGSYVPDGVTIGDWVLRTGRGVKAFYDIDTPVTLAKLAAGDTEYVTARQIRHYDLYLSFAGGPVLRTIEKEFGSPLARALYCSVDPKLYFPEECTAKWDLGYMGTYSEDRQASLDRLLVEPARWSPKLKAVVAGPMYPKELSWPANVERIEHLPPASHRRFYNSQRFTLNLTRADMRNAGYSPSVRIFEAAACGTPIISDYWQGLETFFELDTEILTATSTQDVLTYLNNISPEDRRALGERARRRVLASHTSEHRALELESYVAEVTQTATTTQLDKQPAGAMA
;
A
#
# COMPACT_ATOMS: atom_id res chain seq x y z
N MET A 1 -22.59 -10.33 10.59
CA MET A 1 -21.48 -10.60 9.64
C MET A 1 -22.06 -10.59 8.24
N SER A 2 -21.42 -9.92 7.30
CA SER A 2 -21.80 -9.97 5.88
C SER A 2 -21.71 -11.41 5.36
N LYS A 3 -22.48 -11.73 4.32
CA LYS A 3 -22.41 -13.05 3.66
C LYS A 3 -20.97 -13.27 3.15
N PRO A 4 -20.37 -14.46 3.33
CA PRO A 4 -19.10 -14.79 2.71
C PRO A 4 -19.11 -14.51 1.22
N LEU A 5 -18.06 -13.85 0.70
CA LEU A 5 -17.88 -13.55 -0.71
C LEU A 5 -16.84 -14.48 -1.34
N ASP A 6 -17.06 -14.87 -2.58
CA ASP A 6 -16.05 -15.48 -3.44
C ASP A 6 -15.26 -14.35 -4.14
N ILE A 7 -13.99 -14.18 -3.76
CA ILE A 7 -13.14 -13.09 -4.21
C ILE A 7 -11.99 -13.63 -5.06
N VAL A 8 -11.80 -13.08 -6.26
CA VAL A 8 -10.64 -13.35 -7.11
C VAL A 8 -9.79 -12.09 -7.20
N ILE A 9 -8.52 -12.20 -6.86
CA ILE A 9 -7.54 -11.11 -6.96
C ILE A 9 -6.46 -11.51 -7.96
N LEU A 10 -6.29 -10.71 -9.01
CA LEU A 10 -5.15 -10.80 -9.92
C LEU A 10 -4.18 -9.69 -9.51
N GLY A 11 -3.06 -10.06 -8.90
CA GLY A 11 -2.08 -9.12 -8.33
C GLY A 11 -0.68 -9.35 -8.87
N LEU A 12 0.20 -8.38 -8.66
CA LEU A 12 1.59 -8.44 -9.11
C LEU A 12 2.33 -9.62 -8.48
N SER A 13 2.34 -9.69 -7.15
CA SER A 13 2.91 -10.80 -6.40
C SER A 13 2.38 -10.82 -4.96
N ILE A 14 2.15 -12.01 -4.44
CA ILE A 14 1.91 -12.31 -3.02
C ILE A 14 2.99 -13.27 -2.48
N THR A 15 3.62 -14.05 -3.39
CA THR A 15 4.61 -15.06 -3.01
C THR A 15 6.00 -14.48 -2.80
N SER A 16 6.31 -13.31 -3.39
CA SER A 16 7.61 -12.65 -3.27
C SER A 16 7.44 -11.18 -2.91
N SER A 17 8.16 -10.74 -1.88
CA SER A 17 8.28 -9.32 -1.49
C SER A 17 9.52 -8.63 -2.06
N TRP A 18 10.29 -9.32 -2.87
CA TRP A 18 11.53 -8.80 -3.42
C TRP A 18 11.32 -7.58 -4.32
N GLY A 19 11.88 -6.45 -3.90
CA GLY A 19 11.82 -5.19 -4.66
C GLY A 19 10.43 -4.58 -4.82
N ASN A 20 9.39 -5.09 -4.11
CA ASN A 20 8.05 -4.55 -4.21
C ASN A 20 7.31 -4.53 -2.86
N GLY A 21 6.57 -3.44 -2.62
CA GLY A 21 5.68 -3.30 -1.46
C GLY A 21 4.29 -3.93 -1.66
N HIS A 22 3.94 -4.35 -2.87
CA HIS A 22 2.63 -4.90 -3.20
C HIS A 22 2.36 -6.20 -2.45
N ALA A 23 3.38 -7.06 -2.32
CA ALA A 23 3.25 -8.33 -1.61
C ALA A 23 2.79 -8.14 -0.16
N THR A 24 3.39 -7.19 0.57
CA THR A 24 3.00 -6.89 1.96
C THR A 24 1.54 -6.44 2.04
N THR A 25 1.12 -5.57 1.12
CA THR A 25 -0.26 -5.08 1.05
C THR A 25 -1.24 -6.21 0.74
N PHE A 26 -0.97 -7.02 -0.30
CA PHE A 26 -1.85 -8.14 -0.64
C PHE A 26 -1.89 -9.21 0.44
N ARG A 27 -0.74 -9.52 1.08
CA ARG A 27 -0.69 -10.47 2.21
C ARG A 27 -1.57 -10.01 3.36
N ALA A 28 -1.50 -8.74 3.72
CA ALA A 28 -2.30 -8.16 4.79
C ALA A 28 -3.81 -8.20 4.46
N LEU A 29 -4.20 -7.77 3.26
CA LEU A 29 -5.59 -7.74 2.81
C LEU A 29 -6.18 -9.16 2.68
N VAL A 30 -5.49 -10.09 2.00
CA VAL A 30 -5.97 -11.47 1.82
C VAL A 30 -6.12 -12.18 3.15
N ARG A 31 -5.15 -12.00 4.08
CA ARG A 31 -5.26 -12.56 5.44
C ARG A 31 -6.49 -12.03 6.17
N ALA A 32 -6.73 -10.72 6.13
CA ALA A 32 -7.86 -10.09 6.80
C ALA A 32 -9.20 -10.56 6.21
N LEU A 33 -9.33 -10.59 4.89
CA LEU A 33 -10.53 -11.09 4.20
C LEU A 33 -10.80 -12.57 4.52
N SER A 34 -9.76 -13.41 4.48
CA SER A 34 -9.90 -14.84 4.83
C SER A 34 -10.30 -15.04 6.30
N ALA A 35 -9.75 -14.25 7.24
CA ALA A 35 -10.11 -14.29 8.65
C ALA A 35 -11.58 -13.87 8.91
N ARG A 36 -12.16 -13.08 8.01
CA ARG A 36 -13.57 -12.67 8.03
C ARG A 36 -14.50 -13.67 7.35
N GLY A 37 -13.96 -14.78 6.83
CA GLY A 37 -14.73 -15.89 6.26
C GLY A 37 -14.94 -15.80 4.75
N HIS A 38 -14.27 -14.86 4.03
CA HIS A 38 -14.34 -14.82 2.58
C HIS A 38 -13.46 -15.87 1.93
N ASN A 39 -13.89 -16.39 0.77
CA ASN A 39 -13.15 -17.33 -0.06
C ASN A 39 -12.25 -16.55 -1.03
N VAL A 40 -11.01 -16.29 -0.67
CA VAL A 40 -10.10 -15.49 -1.49
C VAL A 40 -9.20 -16.38 -2.34
N CYS A 41 -9.18 -16.16 -3.64
CA CYS A 41 -8.26 -16.77 -4.58
C CYS A 41 -7.35 -15.70 -5.20
N PHE A 42 -6.07 -15.76 -4.89
CA PHE A 42 -5.05 -14.88 -5.46
C PHE A 42 -4.38 -15.55 -6.66
N LEU A 43 -4.39 -14.88 -7.81
CA LEU A 43 -3.81 -15.34 -9.05
C LEU A 43 -2.56 -14.50 -9.36
N GLU A 44 -1.39 -15.15 -9.37
CA GLU A 44 -0.10 -14.50 -9.61
C GLU A 44 0.56 -15.04 -10.88
N ARG A 45 1.10 -14.13 -11.71
CA ARG A 45 1.92 -14.54 -12.85
C ARG A 45 3.24 -15.11 -12.35
N ASP A 46 3.55 -16.33 -12.76
CA ASP A 46 4.84 -16.99 -12.48
C ASP A 46 5.91 -16.39 -13.39
N VAL A 47 6.62 -15.38 -12.88
CA VAL A 47 7.73 -14.73 -13.60
C VAL A 47 9.07 -15.09 -12.92
N PRO A 48 10.17 -15.30 -13.68
CA PRO A 48 11.46 -15.72 -13.16
C PRO A 48 11.97 -14.84 -12.01
N TRP A 49 11.85 -13.52 -12.15
CA TRP A 49 12.29 -12.54 -11.15
C TRP A 49 11.72 -12.79 -9.76
N TYR A 50 10.41 -13.10 -9.66
CA TYR A 50 9.79 -13.41 -8.36
C TYR A 50 9.98 -14.87 -7.97
N ALA A 51 10.05 -15.79 -8.94
CA ALA A 51 10.25 -17.22 -8.70
C ALA A 51 11.53 -17.51 -7.92
N GLU A 52 12.61 -16.79 -8.22
CA GLU A 52 13.91 -16.93 -7.57
C GLU A 52 13.97 -16.30 -6.16
N HIS A 53 13.00 -15.47 -5.80
CA HIS A 53 13.01 -14.69 -4.55
C HIS A 53 11.73 -14.84 -3.73
N ARG A 54 11.07 -16.01 -3.78
CA ARG A 54 9.87 -16.26 -2.98
C ARG A 54 10.21 -16.43 -1.52
N ASP A 55 9.85 -15.42 -0.73
CA ASP A 55 9.94 -15.47 0.75
C ASP A 55 8.68 -16.05 1.41
N MET A 56 7.57 -16.20 0.64
CA MET A 56 6.32 -16.83 1.09
C MET A 56 5.67 -17.63 -0.05
N PRO A 57 6.27 -18.74 -0.52
CA PRO A 57 5.78 -19.49 -1.68
C PRO A 57 4.36 -20.04 -1.50
N ASN A 58 3.95 -20.32 -0.27
CA ASN A 58 2.63 -20.85 0.09
C ASN A 58 2.03 -20.01 1.22
N PRO A 59 1.36 -18.87 0.93
CA PRO A 59 0.68 -18.09 1.96
C PRO A 59 -0.33 -18.96 2.72
N PRO A 60 -0.34 -18.92 4.07
CA PRO A 60 -1.21 -19.82 4.89
C PRO A 60 -2.65 -19.30 5.00
N TYR A 61 -3.08 -18.44 4.12
CA TYR A 61 -4.40 -17.82 4.08
C TYR A 61 -4.85 -17.63 2.63
N GLY A 62 -6.14 -17.81 2.38
CA GLY A 62 -6.67 -17.83 1.02
C GLY A 62 -6.09 -18.95 0.17
N LEU A 63 -6.37 -18.93 -1.11
CA LEU A 63 -5.82 -19.84 -2.10
C LEU A 63 -4.93 -19.04 -3.07
N THR A 64 -3.64 -19.31 -3.09
CA THR A 64 -2.72 -18.72 -4.09
C THR A 64 -2.50 -19.70 -5.24
N GLN A 65 -2.64 -19.22 -6.49
CA GLN A 65 -2.43 -20.01 -7.69
C GLN A 65 -1.53 -19.25 -8.67
N LEU A 66 -0.50 -19.93 -9.14
CA LEU A 66 0.39 -19.40 -10.15
C LEU A 66 -0.08 -19.79 -11.56
N TYR A 67 0.18 -18.89 -12.53
CA TYR A 67 -0.07 -19.13 -13.96
C TYR A 67 1.11 -18.61 -14.82
N LYS A 68 1.41 -19.28 -15.92
CA LYS A 68 2.57 -18.97 -16.78
C LYS A 68 2.23 -18.08 -17.97
N SER A 69 0.97 -18.04 -18.39
CA SER A 69 0.53 -17.27 -19.56
C SER A 69 -0.93 -16.85 -19.45
N VAL A 70 -1.31 -15.80 -20.19
CA VAL A 70 -2.72 -15.36 -20.28
C VAL A 70 -3.63 -16.48 -20.82
N ALA A 71 -3.12 -17.30 -21.74
CA ALA A 71 -3.86 -18.45 -22.26
C ALA A 71 -4.12 -19.50 -21.16
N GLU A 72 -3.13 -19.82 -20.35
CA GLU A 72 -3.28 -20.72 -19.19
C GLU A 72 -4.23 -20.13 -18.15
N LEU A 73 -4.07 -18.84 -17.82
CA LEU A 73 -4.96 -18.12 -16.90
C LEU A 73 -6.42 -18.28 -17.32
N LYS A 74 -6.74 -17.94 -18.56
CA LYS A 74 -8.10 -18.05 -19.12
C LYS A 74 -8.61 -19.49 -19.09
N ARG A 75 -7.82 -20.46 -19.56
CA ARG A 75 -8.23 -21.87 -19.57
C ARG A 75 -8.57 -22.39 -18.16
N ARG A 76 -7.75 -22.05 -17.14
CA ARG A 76 -7.91 -22.61 -15.78
C ARG A 76 -8.94 -21.87 -14.95
N PHE A 77 -9.08 -20.56 -15.12
CA PHE A 77 -9.77 -19.72 -14.14
C PHE A 77 -10.98 -18.97 -14.67
N THR A 78 -11.39 -19.16 -15.95
CA THR A 78 -12.59 -18.50 -16.52
C THR A 78 -13.83 -18.73 -15.65
N GLN A 79 -14.10 -19.98 -15.26
CA GLN A 79 -15.27 -20.29 -14.44
C GLN A 79 -15.21 -19.64 -13.05
N LYS A 80 -14.01 -19.57 -12.45
CA LYS A 80 -13.81 -18.95 -11.14
C LYS A 80 -14.05 -17.43 -11.22
N VAL A 81 -13.50 -16.75 -12.24
CA VAL A 81 -13.72 -15.32 -12.49
C VAL A 81 -15.19 -15.02 -12.80
N MET A 82 -15.84 -15.88 -13.58
CA MET A 82 -17.26 -15.71 -13.94
C MET A 82 -18.18 -15.81 -12.72
N ASN A 83 -17.87 -16.68 -11.76
CA ASN A 83 -18.72 -16.96 -10.60
C ASN A 83 -18.32 -16.15 -9.36
N ALA A 84 -17.23 -15.40 -9.38
CA ALA A 84 -16.80 -14.59 -8.24
C ALA A 84 -17.78 -13.45 -7.97
N ASP A 85 -18.05 -13.18 -6.68
CA ASP A 85 -18.80 -12.00 -6.24
C ASP A 85 -18.00 -10.70 -6.47
N LEU A 86 -16.66 -10.81 -6.36
CA LEU A 86 -15.72 -9.70 -6.57
C LEU A 86 -14.49 -10.18 -7.33
N CYS A 87 -14.16 -9.50 -8.43
CA CYS A 87 -12.91 -9.67 -9.17
C CYS A 87 -12.07 -8.39 -9.06
N ILE A 88 -10.87 -8.47 -8.53
CA ILE A 88 -9.92 -7.35 -8.40
C ILE A 88 -8.76 -7.56 -9.37
N VAL A 89 -8.47 -6.57 -10.22
CA VAL A 89 -7.23 -6.51 -11.00
C VAL A 89 -6.34 -5.42 -10.38
N GLY A 90 -5.15 -5.80 -9.94
CA GLY A 90 -4.20 -4.87 -9.34
C GLY A 90 -3.34 -4.16 -10.38
N SER A 91 -2.79 -3.01 -10.01
CA SER A 91 -1.75 -2.34 -10.80
C SER A 91 -0.52 -3.23 -10.95
N TYR A 92 0.25 -3.01 -12.01
CA TYR A 92 1.47 -3.76 -12.40
C TYR A 92 1.28 -5.27 -12.66
N VAL A 93 0.05 -5.76 -12.77
CA VAL A 93 -0.17 -7.15 -13.22
C VAL A 93 0.40 -7.31 -14.63
N PRO A 94 1.31 -8.29 -14.86
CA PRO A 94 1.83 -8.54 -16.21
C PRO A 94 0.72 -8.83 -17.20
N ASP A 95 0.76 -8.23 -18.39
CA ASP A 95 -0.33 -8.25 -19.38
C ASP A 95 -1.65 -7.63 -18.87
N GLY A 96 -1.56 -6.65 -17.93
CA GLY A 96 -2.69 -6.11 -17.18
C GLY A 96 -3.85 -5.61 -18.05
N VAL A 97 -3.57 -4.91 -19.16
CA VAL A 97 -4.59 -4.47 -20.10
C VAL A 97 -5.39 -5.66 -20.69
N THR A 98 -4.69 -6.70 -21.15
CA THR A 98 -5.32 -7.92 -21.70
C THR A 98 -6.13 -8.68 -20.64
N ILE A 99 -5.61 -8.74 -19.41
CA ILE A 99 -6.26 -9.39 -18.28
C ILE A 99 -7.47 -8.58 -17.83
N GLY A 100 -7.35 -7.26 -17.73
CA GLY A 100 -8.44 -6.37 -17.39
C GLY A 100 -9.61 -6.51 -18.39
N ASP A 101 -9.33 -6.47 -19.69
CA ASP A 101 -10.35 -6.69 -20.71
C ASP A 101 -11.03 -8.06 -20.60
N TRP A 102 -10.27 -9.09 -20.24
CA TRP A 102 -10.84 -10.40 -20.02
C TRP A 102 -11.75 -10.44 -18.78
N VAL A 103 -11.30 -9.88 -17.65
CA VAL A 103 -12.11 -9.80 -16.43
C VAL A 103 -13.39 -9.01 -16.66
N LEU A 104 -13.31 -7.85 -17.33
CA LEU A 104 -14.46 -7.01 -17.65
C LEU A 104 -15.51 -7.71 -18.49
N ARG A 105 -15.08 -8.60 -19.42
CA ARG A 105 -16.01 -9.40 -20.26
C ARG A 105 -16.54 -10.64 -19.57
N THR A 106 -15.79 -11.23 -18.63
CA THR A 106 -16.07 -12.56 -18.08
C THR A 106 -16.76 -12.48 -16.71
N GLY A 107 -16.35 -11.55 -15.86
CA GLY A 107 -16.87 -11.41 -14.49
C GLY A 107 -18.35 -10.99 -14.48
N ARG A 108 -19.14 -11.65 -13.66
CA ARG A 108 -20.57 -11.36 -13.45
C ARG A 108 -20.82 -10.55 -12.18
N GLY A 109 -19.97 -10.71 -11.17
CA GLY A 109 -19.98 -9.91 -9.95
C GLY A 109 -19.32 -8.56 -10.13
N VAL A 110 -19.00 -7.90 -9.02
CA VAL A 110 -18.31 -6.60 -9.00
C VAL A 110 -16.90 -6.74 -9.58
N LYS A 111 -16.55 -5.86 -10.51
CA LYS A 111 -15.21 -5.78 -11.12
C LYS A 111 -14.53 -4.54 -10.60
N ALA A 112 -13.40 -4.71 -9.90
CA ALA A 112 -12.63 -3.64 -9.33
C ALA A 112 -11.22 -3.57 -9.93
N PHE A 113 -10.70 -2.36 -10.07
CA PHE A 113 -9.29 -2.11 -10.30
C PHE A 113 -8.66 -1.60 -8.99
N TYR A 114 -7.59 -2.23 -8.52
CA TYR A 114 -6.89 -1.82 -7.30
C TYR A 114 -5.53 -1.22 -7.63
N ASP A 115 -5.47 0.10 -7.56
CA ASP A 115 -4.30 0.88 -7.91
C ASP A 115 -3.46 1.21 -6.67
N ILE A 116 -2.35 0.49 -6.54
CA ILE A 116 -1.43 0.62 -5.41
C ILE A 116 -0.47 1.83 -5.58
N ASP A 117 -0.38 2.41 -6.78
CA ASP A 117 0.47 3.56 -7.09
C ASP A 117 -0.30 4.64 -7.87
N THR A 118 -1.49 5.00 -7.42
CA THR A 118 -2.44 5.86 -8.15
C THR A 118 -1.83 7.13 -8.74
N PRO A 119 -1.02 7.94 -8.04
CA PRO A 119 -0.44 9.13 -8.66
C PRO A 119 0.46 8.80 -9.86
N VAL A 120 1.22 7.72 -9.77
CA VAL A 120 2.11 7.25 -10.86
C VAL A 120 1.28 6.73 -12.02
N THR A 121 0.22 5.95 -11.75
CA THR A 121 -0.71 5.43 -12.77
C THR A 121 -1.34 6.57 -13.56
N LEU A 122 -1.87 7.59 -12.89
CA LEU A 122 -2.52 8.72 -13.55
C LEU A 122 -1.53 9.56 -14.36
N ALA A 123 -0.30 9.77 -13.87
CA ALA A 123 0.75 10.45 -14.60
C ALA A 123 1.13 9.68 -15.89
N LYS A 124 1.28 8.35 -15.81
CA LYS A 124 1.50 7.49 -16.98
C LYS A 124 0.37 7.58 -18.00
N LEU A 125 -0.88 7.48 -17.56
CA LEU A 125 -2.04 7.60 -18.45
C LEU A 125 -2.11 8.97 -19.14
N ALA A 126 -1.79 10.06 -18.42
CA ALA A 126 -1.72 11.39 -19.01
C ALA A 126 -0.61 11.50 -20.08
N ALA A 127 0.49 10.75 -19.92
CA ALA A 127 1.56 10.64 -20.89
C ALA A 127 1.28 9.63 -22.03
N GLY A 128 0.11 8.98 -22.03
CA GLY A 128 -0.27 7.96 -23.03
C GLY A 128 0.33 6.57 -22.78
N ASP A 129 0.97 6.34 -21.63
CA ASP A 129 1.48 5.04 -21.23
C ASP A 129 0.37 4.20 -20.59
N THR A 130 0.12 3.03 -21.17
CA THR A 130 -0.96 2.10 -20.78
C THR A 130 -0.41 0.72 -20.40
N GLU A 131 0.61 0.69 -19.55
CA GLU A 131 1.34 -0.53 -19.17
C GLU A 131 0.40 -1.65 -18.65
N TYR A 132 -0.49 -1.34 -17.72
CA TYR A 132 -1.37 -2.33 -17.06
C TYR A 132 -2.84 -1.94 -16.98
N VAL A 133 -3.19 -0.71 -17.30
CA VAL A 133 -4.58 -0.22 -17.38
C VAL A 133 -4.70 0.89 -18.42
N THR A 134 -5.86 1.01 -19.04
CA THR A 134 -6.19 2.10 -19.97
C THR A 134 -7.29 2.99 -19.42
N ALA A 135 -7.34 4.26 -19.83
CA ALA A 135 -8.43 5.17 -19.50
C ALA A 135 -9.82 4.59 -19.90
N ARG A 136 -9.88 3.86 -21.03
CA ARG A 136 -11.09 3.16 -21.45
C ARG A 136 -11.53 2.11 -20.44
N GLN A 137 -10.61 1.33 -19.87
CA GLN A 137 -10.94 0.28 -18.89
C GLN A 137 -11.43 0.86 -17.58
N ILE A 138 -10.88 1.97 -17.12
CA ILE A 138 -11.25 2.61 -15.84
C ILE A 138 -12.76 2.86 -15.76
N ARG A 139 -13.39 3.33 -16.86
CA ARG A 139 -14.84 3.60 -16.91
C ARG A 139 -15.71 2.34 -16.94
N HIS A 140 -15.12 1.17 -17.14
CA HIS A 140 -15.82 -0.12 -17.20
C HIS A 140 -15.64 -1.00 -15.97
N TYR A 141 -14.71 -0.65 -15.07
CA TYR A 141 -14.69 -1.22 -13.73
C TYR A 141 -15.82 -0.61 -12.91
N ASP A 142 -16.51 -1.43 -12.13
CA ASP A 142 -17.59 -0.98 -11.24
C ASP A 142 -17.04 -0.17 -10.07
N LEU A 143 -15.78 -0.42 -9.70
CA LEU A 143 -15.09 0.18 -8.57
C LEU A 143 -13.61 0.42 -8.87
N TYR A 144 -13.13 1.63 -8.62
CA TYR A 144 -11.71 1.97 -8.63
C TYR A 144 -11.23 2.14 -7.19
N LEU A 145 -10.33 1.27 -6.75
CA LEU A 145 -9.71 1.31 -5.43
C LEU A 145 -8.33 1.98 -5.53
N SER A 146 -8.12 3.04 -4.79
CA SER A 146 -6.94 3.89 -4.88
C SER A 146 -6.14 3.91 -3.58
N PHE A 147 -4.80 3.84 -3.66
CA PHE A 147 -3.92 4.11 -2.51
C PHE A 147 -3.86 5.59 -2.14
N ALA A 148 -4.30 6.48 -3.01
CA ALA A 148 -4.41 7.90 -2.72
C ALA A 148 -5.87 8.29 -2.55
N GLY A 149 -6.15 9.16 -1.60
CA GLY A 149 -7.48 9.71 -1.33
C GLY A 149 -7.63 11.17 -1.75
N GLY A 150 -8.56 11.87 -1.13
CA GLY A 150 -8.77 13.30 -1.34
C GLY A 150 -9.19 13.65 -2.76
N PRO A 151 -8.65 14.74 -3.35
CA PRO A 151 -9.08 15.23 -4.66
C PRO A 151 -8.91 14.25 -5.80
N VAL A 152 -7.92 13.34 -5.74
CA VAL A 152 -7.62 12.40 -6.81
C VAL A 152 -8.79 11.45 -7.11
N LEU A 153 -9.60 11.12 -6.11
CA LEU A 153 -10.79 10.27 -6.31
C LEU A 153 -11.80 10.95 -7.26
N ARG A 154 -12.00 12.25 -7.10
CA ARG A 154 -12.86 13.03 -8.00
C ARG A 154 -12.30 13.13 -9.42
N THR A 155 -10.98 13.22 -9.56
CA THR A 155 -10.31 13.18 -10.87
C THR A 155 -10.58 11.83 -11.55
N ILE A 156 -10.46 10.71 -10.83
CA ILE A 156 -10.73 9.37 -11.36
C ILE A 156 -12.19 9.23 -11.84
N GLU A 157 -13.13 9.75 -11.06
CA GLU A 157 -14.55 9.71 -11.43
C GLU A 157 -14.89 10.66 -12.60
N LYS A 158 -14.42 11.91 -12.57
CA LYS A 158 -14.81 12.94 -13.54
C LYS A 158 -14.04 12.86 -14.86
N GLU A 159 -12.73 12.66 -14.80
CA GLU A 159 -11.86 12.73 -15.98
C GLU A 159 -11.68 11.36 -16.63
N PHE A 160 -11.55 10.30 -15.81
CA PHE A 160 -11.43 8.94 -16.32
C PHE A 160 -12.76 8.19 -16.40
N GLY A 161 -13.84 8.73 -15.82
CA GLY A 161 -15.20 8.21 -15.93
C GLY A 161 -15.45 6.96 -15.10
N SER A 162 -14.68 6.73 -14.02
CA SER A 162 -14.98 5.63 -13.08
C SER A 162 -16.35 5.82 -12.46
N PRO A 163 -17.22 4.81 -12.44
CA PRO A 163 -18.52 4.90 -11.79
C PRO A 163 -18.42 5.18 -10.27
N LEU A 164 -17.40 4.63 -9.63
CA LEU A 164 -17.14 4.78 -8.20
C LEU A 164 -15.64 4.68 -7.93
N ALA A 165 -15.03 5.72 -7.36
CA ALA A 165 -13.66 5.69 -6.87
C ALA A 165 -13.63 5.82 -5.33
N ARG A 166 -12.90 4.92 -4.68
CA ARG A 166 -12.76 4.88 -3.22
C ARG A 166 -11.31 4.69 -2.81
N ALA A 167 -10.90 5.34 -1.74
CA ALA A 167 -9.60 5.09 -1.15
C ALA A 167 -9.59 3.71 -0.47
N LEU A 168 -8.63 2.86 -0.84
CA LEU A 168 -8.28 1.66 -0.11
C LEU A 168 -6.77 1.71 0.17
N TYR A 169 -6.42 2.43 1.21
CA TYR A 169 -5.04 2.72 1.58
C TYR A 169 -4.25 1.45 1.94
N CYS A 170 -2.92 1.55 1.87
CA CYS A 170 -2.08 0.57 2.55
C CYS A 170 -2.43 0.49 4.05
N SER A 171 -2.00 -0.58 4.69
CA SER A 171 -2.36 -0.87 6.07
C SER A 171 -1.28 -1.68 6.76
N VAL A 172 -1.43 -1.89 8.05
CA VAL A 172 -0.56 -2.75 8.83
C VAL A 172 -1.31 -3.97 9.37
N ASP A 173 -0.60 -5.09 9.47
CA ASP A 173 -1.07 -6.26 10.23
C ASP A 173 -0.49 -6.19 11.66
N PRO A 174 -1.32 -5.90 12.67
CA PRO A 174 -0.84 -5.74 14.05
C PRO A 174 -0.36 -7.05 14.69
N LYS A 175 -0.60 -8.20 14.05
CA LYS A 175 -0.03 -9.48 14.47
C LYS A 175 1.41 -9.67 14.03
N LEU A 176 1.85 -8.90 13.02
CA LEU A 176 3.22 -8.90 12.51
C LEU A 176 4.03 -7.72 13.05
N TYR A 177 3.40 -6.57 13.22
CA TYR A 177 4.03 -5.32 13.67
C TYR A 177 3.48 -4.90 15.03
N PHE A 178 4.32 -5.00 16.04
CA PHE A 178 4.00 -4.66 17.43
C PHE A 178 5.27 -4.30 18.20
N PRO A 179 5.17 -3.62 19.36
CA PRO A 179 6.31 -3.29 20.18
C PRO A 179 7.06 -4.53 20.65
N GLU A 180 8.37 -4.51 20.54
CA GLU A 180 9.29 -5.51 21.13
C GLU A 180 10.26 -4.82 22.07
N GLU A 181 10.54 -5.43 23.22
CA GLU A 181 11.62 -4.99 24.09
C GLU A 181 12.95 -5.22 23.40
N CYS A 182 13.61 -4.13 23.04
CA CYS A 182 14.96 -4.15 22.51
C CYS A 182 15.69 -2.83 22.78
N THR A 183 17.01 -2.92 22.92
CA THR A 183 17.84 -1.73 22.98
C THR A 183 17.90 -1.05 21.62
N ALA A 184 17.67 0.26 21.57
CA ALA A 184 17.83 1.02 20.35
C ALA A 184 19.27 0.93 19.83
N LYS A 185 19.43 0.43 18.62
CA LYS A 185 20.71 0.33 17.91
C LYS A 185 21.03 1.62 17.16
N TRP A 186 20.00 2.28 16.65
CA TRP A 186 20.10 3.48 15.85
C TRP A 186 19.26 4.63 16.42
N ASP A 187 19.78 5.83 16.28
CA ASP A 187 19.06 7.05 16.65
C ASP A 187 18.04 7.41 15.57
N LEU A 188 18.39 7.22 14.30
CA LEU A 188 17.54 7.50 13.15
C LEU A 188 17.67 6.39 12.10
N GLY A 189 16.55 5.82 11.69
CA GLY A 189 16.54 4.83 10.62
C GLY A 189 15.61 5.21 9.46
N TYR A 190 15.96 4.77 8.27
CA TYR A 190 15.13 4.87 7.08
C TYR A 190 15.07 3.53 6.36
N MET A 191 13.90 3.12 5.93
CA MET A 191 13.71 1.93 5.09
C MET A 191 13.00 2.29 3.80
N GLY A 192 13.65 2.04 2.68
CA GLY A 192 13.06 2.27 1.36
C GLY A 192 14.04 1.93 0.23
N THR A 193 13.50 1.42 -0.88
CA THR A 193 14.23 1.25 -2.14
C THR A 193 14.72 2.62 -2.63
N TYR A 194 15.88 2.67 -3.25
CA TYR A 194 16.37 3.89 -3.87
C TYR A 194 15.35 4.49 -4.84
N SER A 195 15.27 5.79 -4.84
CA SER A 195 14.50 6.57 -5.81
C SER A 195 15.12 7.96 -5.90
N GLU A 196 15.45 8.39 -7.10
CA GLU A 196 16.13 9.66 -7.36
C GLU A 196 15.37 10.86 -6.77
N ASP A 197 14.04 10.84 -6.91
CA ASP A 197 13.13 11.88 -6.41
C ASP A 197 13.12 12.02 -4.87
N ARG A 198 13.57 10.99 -4.13
CA ARG A 198 13.69 11.01 -2.66
C ARG A 198 15.10 11.30 -2.16
N GLN A 199 16.11 11.20 -3.04
CA GLN A 199 17.51 11.29 -2.58
C GLN A 199 17.81 12.65 -1.93
N ALA A 200 17.37 13.73 -2.52
CA ALA A 200 17.58 15.08 -1.96
C ALA A 200 16.95 15.24 -0.55
N SER A 201 15.80 14.61 -0.31
CA SER A 201 15.17 14.60 1.01
C SER A 201 15.89 13.67 1.99
N LEU A 202 16.40 12.53 1.53
CA LEU A 202 17.20 11.61 2.34
C LEU A 202 18.52 12.27 2.75
N ASP A 203 19.16 12.97 1.83
CA ASP A 203 20.40 13.72 2.11
C ASP A 203 20.14 14.76 3.22
N ARG A 204 19.14 15.61 3.04
CA ARG A 204 18.80 16.68 3.97
C ARG A 204 18.34 16.19 5.34
N LEU A 205 17.56 15.10 5.42
CA LEU A 205 16.88 14.67 6.65
C LEU A 205 17.58 13.49 7.37
N LEU A 206 18.59 12.86 6.74
CA LEU A 206 19.34 11.77 7.38
C LEU A 206 20.85 11.91 7.20
N VAL A 207 21.33 12.11 5.95
CA VAL A 207 22.78 12.09 5.66
C VAL A 207 23.46 13.33 6.25
N GLU A 208 22.89 14.52 6.05
CA GLU A 208 23.44 15.76 6.63
C GLU A 208 23.36 15.78 8.16
N PRO A 209 22.25 15.42 8.83
CA PRO A 209 22.23 15.24 10.29
C PRO A 209 23.34 14.31 10.77
N ALA A 210 23.60 13.20 10.07
CA ALA A 210 24.67 12.28 10.42
C ALA A 210 26.07 12.91 10.25
N ARG A 211 26.30 13.75 9.21
CA ARG A 211 27.54 14.50 9.01
C ARG A 211 27.77 15.56 10.11
N TRP A 212 26.70 16.27 10.49
CA TRP A 212 26.79 17.34 11.50
C TRP A 212 26.91 16.80 12.92
N SER A 213 26.48 15.58 13.15
CA SER A 213 26.56 14.90 14.46
C SER A 213 27.29 13.55 14.35
N PRO A 214 28.62 13.50 14.48
CA PRO A 214 29.38 12.25 14.35
C PRO A 214 29.03 11.15 15.38
N LYS A 215 28.37 11.51 16.46
CA LYS A 215 27.89 10.56 17.48
C LYS A 215 26.53 9.93 17.12
N LEU A 216 25.80 10.52 16.18
CA LEU A 216 24.52 10.00 15.69
C LEU A 216 24.75 8.64 15.03
N LYS A 217 23.97 7.64 15.40
CA LYS A 217 23.94 6.34 14.73
C LYS A 217 22.74 6.30 13.80
N ALA A 218 22.97 6.31 12.50
CA ALA A 218 21.90 6.22 11.52
C ALA A 218 21.96 4.93 10.72
N VAL A 219 20.82 4.53 10.11
CA VAL A 219 20.72 3.37 9.23
C VAL A 219 19.83 3.66 8.04
N VAL A 220 20.26 3.23 6.86
CA VAL A 220 19.47 3.24 5.65
C VAL A 220 19.37 1.81 5.12
N ALA A 221 18.16 1.24 5.14
CA ALA A 221 17.86 -0.11 4.65
C ALA A 221 17.07 -0.05 3.35
N GLY A 222 17.48 -0.80 2.35
CA GLY A 222 16.81 -0.92 1.06
C GLY A 222 17.76 -1.11 -0.11
N PRO A 223 17.29 -1.73 -1.20
CA PRO A 223 18.09 -2.03 -2.37
C PRO A 223 18.22 -0.84 -3.34
N MET A 224 19.04 -1.06 -4.38
CA MET A 224 19.18 -0.23 -5.57
C MET A 224 19.88 1.13 -5.37
N TYR A 225 20.47 1.40 -4.22
CA TYR A 225 21.26 2.62 -4.04
C TYR A 225 22.52 2.57 -4.91
N PRO A 226 22.81 3.63 -5.70
CA PRO A 226 24.03 3.73 -6.48
C PRO A 226 25.28 3.57 -5.62
N LYS A 227 26.27 2.83 -6.13
CA LYS A 227 27.54 2.60 -5.41
C LYS A 227 28.37 3.87 -5.22
N GLU A 228 28.12 4.85 -6.05
CA GLU A 228 28.78 6.16 -6.07
C GLU A 228 28.33 7.06 -4.93
N LEU A 229 27.21 6.75 -4.28
CA LEU A 229 26.73 7.54 -3.14
C LEU A 229 27.68 7.40 -1.93
N SER A 230 28.19 8.53 -1.51
CA SER A 230 29.09 8.61 -0.34
C SER A 230 28.29 8.72 0.96
N TRP A 231 28.40 7.71 1.81
CA TRP A 231 27.76 7.66 3.10
C TRP A 231 28.72 8.07 4.23
N PRO A 232 28.26 8.87 5.21
CA PRO A 232 29.03 9.12 6.42
C PRO A 232 29.33 7.81 7.17
N ALA A 233 30.47 7.74 7.85
CA ALA A 233 30.91 6.54 8.56
C ALA A 233 29.95 6.05 9.66
N ASN A 234 29.09 6.94 10.17
CA ASN A 234 28.07 6.67 11.18
C ASN A 234 26.68 6.34 10.57
N VAL A 235 26.61 6.12 9.26
CA VAL A 235 25.41 5.62 8.56
C VAL A 235 25.63 4.17 8.14
N GLU A 236 24.94 3.25 8.79
CA GLU A 236 24.93 1.83 8.42
C GLU A 236 24.07 1.60 7.17
N ARG A 237 24.56 0.79 6.22
CA ARG A 237 23.79 0.40 5.04
C ARG A 237 23.37 -1.06 5.14
N ILE A 238 22.08 -1.31 4.90
CA ILE A 238 21.51 -2.67 4.77
C ILE A 238 20.89 -2.76 3.38
N GLU A 239 21.48 -3.56 2.50
CA GLU A 239 21.04 -3.63 1.10
C GLU A 239 19.64 -4.24 0.95
N HIS A 240 19.35 -5.28 1.72
CA HIS A 240 18.03 -5.91 1.73
C HIS A 240 17.63 -6.29 3.15
N LEU A 241 16.41 -5.90 3.52
CA LEU A 241 15.80 -6.27 4.78
C LEU A 241 14.53 -7.07 4.49
N PRO A 242 14.49 -8.38 4.80
CA PRO A 242 13.29 -9.18 4.56
C PRO A 242 12.15 -8.77 5.50
N PRO A 243 10.86 -8.90 5.08
CA PRO A 243 9.70 -8.50 5.87
C PRO A 243 9.67 -9.06 7.30
N ALA A 244 10.17 -10.27 7.50
CA ALA A 244 10.28 -10.88 8.84
C ALA A 244 11.19 -10.08 9.80
N SER A 245 12.09 -9.25 9.29
CA SER A 245 13.01 -8.42 10.07
C SER A 245 12.52 -6.98 10.25
N HIS A 246 11.46 -6.54 9.55
CA HIS A 246 10.98 -5.15 9.60
C HIS A 246 10.56 -4.75 11.02
N ARG A 247 9.82 -5.61 11.72
CA ARG A 247 9.40 -5.34 13.11
C ARG A 247 10.60 -5.05 14.01
N ARG A 248 11.62 -5.92 13.97
CA ARG A 248 12.84 -5.74 14.75
C ARG A 248 13.59 -4.47 14.36
N PHE A 249 13.63 -4.17 13.06
CA PHE A 249 14.26 -2.97 12.53
C PHE A 249 13.61 -1.70 13.09
N TYR A 250 12.28 -1.58 13.05
CA TYR A 250 11.57 -0.43 13.62
C TYR A 250 11.80 -0.33 15.14
N ASN A 251 11.64 -1.42 15.88
CA ASN A 251 11.81 -1.43 17.33
C ASN A 251 13.25 -1.09 17.77
N SER A 252 14.25 -1.26 16.89
CA SER A 252 15.66 -0.96 17.17
C SER A 252 16.05 0.50 16.89
N GLN A 253 15.11 1.40 16.64
CA GLN A 253 15.32 2.82 16.34
C GLN A 253 14.74 3.71 17.42
N ARG A 254 15.42 4.86 17.67
CA ARG A 254 14.82 5.93 18.48
C ARG A 254 13.74 6.67 17.69
N PHE A 255 14.02 6.95 16.40
CA PHE A 255 13.10 7.52 15.44
C PHE A 255 13.25 6.84 14.09
N THR A 256 12.15 6.67 13.37
CA THR A 256 12.18 6.28 11.96
C THR A 256 11.82 7.46 11.06
N LEU A 257 12.53 7.57 9.94
CA LEU A 257 12.26 8.60 8.93
C LEU A 257 11.29 8.05 7.88
N ASN A 258 10.29 8.84 7.53
CA ASN A 258 9.45 8.61 6.37
C ASN A 258 9.74 9.67 5.30
N LEU A 259 9.99 9.20 4.08
CA LEU A 259 10.16 10.07 2.91
C LEU A 259 9.19 9.61 1.81
N THR A 260 8.47 10.57 1.27
CA THR A 260 7.41 10.35 0.30
C THR A 260 7.92 10.63 -1.11
N ARG A 261 7.54 9.80 -2.09
CA ARG A 261 7.86 10.01 -3.50
C ARG A 261 7.23 11.31 -3.99
N ALA A 262 7.88 11.98 -4.95
CA ALA A 262 7.45 13.27 -5.46
C ALA A 262 5.99 13.24 -5.96
N ASP A 263 5.62 12.25 -6.77
CA ASP A 263 4.26 12.11 -7.30
C ASP A 263 3.22 11.95 -6.20
N MET A 264 3.52 11.18 -5.16
CA MET A 264 2.63 10.95 -4.02
C MET A 264 2.52 12.22 -3.15
N ARG A 265 3.63 12.94 -2.94
CA ARG A 265 3.64 14.21 -2.21
C ARG A 265 2.84 15.28 -2.95
N ASN A 266 2.97 15.36 -4.26
CA ASN A 266 2.25 16.32 -5.11
C ASN A 266 0.75 16.01 -5.17
N ALA A 267 0.37 14.74 -5.21
CA ALA A 267 -1.03 14.31 -5.18
C ALA A 267 -1.68 14.51 -3.80
N GLY A 268 -0.90 14.43 -2.73
CA GLY A 268 -1.39 14.41 -1.37
C GLY A 268 -2.19 13.14 -1.02
N TYR A 269 -2.65 13.04 0.21
CA TYR A 269 -3.50 11.93 0.71
C TYR A 269 -3.00 10.53 0.32
N SER A 270 -1.67 10.35 0.24
CA SER A 270 -1.03 9.14 -0.28
C SER A 270 -0.01 8.59 0.73
N PRO A 271 -0.47 7.89 1.77
CA PRO A 271 0.39 7.37 2.82
C PRO A 271 1.28 6.22 2.31
N SER A 272 2.51 6.14 2.82
CA SER A 272 3.34 4.95 2.63
C SER A 272 3.04 3.90 3.71
N VAL A 273 3.19 2.62 3.39
CA VAL A 273 3.02 1.53 4.37
C VAL A 273 3.94 1.69 5.57
N ARG A 274 5.11 2.30 5.39
CA ARG A 274 6.12 2.53 6.44
C ARG A 274 5.57 3.26 7.66
N ILE A 275 4.74 4.30 7.47
CA ILE A 275 4.20 5.07 8.61
C ILE A 275 3.27 4.22 9.47
N PHE A 276 2.52 3.30 8.87
CA PHE A 276 1.64 2.40 9.62
C PHE A 276 2.42 1.27 10.32
N GLU A 277 3.43 0.71 9.65
CA GLU A 277 4.29 -0.33 10.23
C GLU A 277 5.08 0.20 11.43
N ALA A 278 5.72 1.35 11.27
CA ALA A 278 6.49 2.00 12.34
C ALA A 278 5.59 2.39 13.53
N ALA A 279 4.45 3.01 13.25
CA ALA A 279 3.49 3.38 14.29
C ALA A 279 2.95 2.15 15.04
N ALA A 280 2.64 1.04 14.35
CA ALA A 280 2.20 -0.20 14.99
C ALA A 280 3.27 -0.79 15.92
N CYS A 281 4.56 -0.59 15.59
CA CYS A 281 5.68 -0.95 16.46
C CYS A 281 5.88 0.04 17.62
N GLY A 282 5.15 1.15 17.67
CA GLY A 282 5.35 2.21 18.66
C GLY A 282 6.62 3.02 18.42
N THR A 283 7.20 2.95 17.22
CA THR A 283 8.39 3.70 16.84
C THR A 283 7.99 5.10 16.40
N PRO A 284 8.48 6.17 17.04
CA PRO A 284 8.21 7.56 16.66
C PRO A 284 8.67 7.86 15.24
N ILE A 285 7.85 8.61 14.49
CA ILE A 285 8.06 8.89 13.08
C ILE A 285 8.40 10.37 12.90
N ILE A 286 9.47 10.62 12.13
CA ILE A 286 9.75 11.93 11.52
C ILE A 286 9.44 11.79 10.03
N SER A 287 8.61 12.65 9.48
CA SER A 287 8.16 12.60 8.08
C SER A 287 8.41 13.92 7.35
N ASP A 288 8.64 13.85 6.04
CA ASP A 288 8.35 15.00 5.19
C ASP A 288 6.84 15.30 5.23
N TYR A 289 6.48 16.57 5.07
CA TYR A 289 5.07 16.96 5.02
C TYR A 289 4.51 16.80 3.60
N TRP A 290 3.27 16.35 3.52
CA TRP A 290 2.43 16.34 2.32
C TRP A 290 0.96 16.55 2.69
N GLN A 291 0.18 17.14 1.80
CA GLN A 291 -1.23 17.45 2.02
C GLN A 291 -2.03 16.18 2.34
N GLY A 292 -2.75 16.19 3.45
CA GLY A 292 -3.55 15.07 3.93
C GLY A 292 -2.85 14.17 4.93
N LEU A 293 -1.56 14.40 5.28
CA LEU A 293 -0.88 13.67 6.35
C LEU A 293 -1.65 13.78 7.67
N GLU A 294 -2.22 14.96 7.92
CA GLU A 294 -3.06 15.29 9.10
C GLU A 294 -4.37 14.48 9.18
N THR A 295 -4.77 13.82 8.10
CA THR A 295 -5.93 12.91 8.12
C THR A 295 -5.58 11.53 8.68
N PHE A 296 -4.29 11.18 8.70
CA PHE A 296 -3.78 9.91 9.21
C PHE A 296 -3.23 10.04 10.63
N PHE A 297 -2.57 11.15 10.94
CA PHE A 297 -1.93 11.41 12.22
C PHE A 297 -2.11 12.86 12.64
N GLU A 298 -2.25 13.11 13.94
CA GLU A 298 -2.16 14.44 14.49
C GLU A 298 -0.71 14.92 14.49
N LEU A 299 -0.46 16.03 13.77
CA LEU A 299 0.90 16.56 13.63
C LEU A 299 1.44 17.00 15.00
N ASP A 300 2.74 16.86 15.19
CA ASP A 300 3.51 17.19 16.40
C ASP A 300 3.13 16.38 17.66
N THR A 301 2.04 15.61 17.62
CA THR A 301 1.59 14.78 18.73
C THR A 301 1.63 13.28 18.45
N GLU A 302 1.37 12.85 17.21
CA GLU A 302 1.40 11.45 16.76
C GLU A 302 2.51 11.21 15.72
N ILE A 303 2.85 12.24 14.94
CA ILE A 303 3.91 12.24 13.94
C ILE A 303 4.60 13.60 13.92
N LEU A 304 5.93 13.60 13.77
CA LEU A 304 6.72 14.82 13.63
C LEU A 304 6.95 15.11 12.15
N THR A 305 6.96 16.40 11.77
CA THR A 305 7.30 16.81 10.42
C THR A 305 8.64 17.53 10.40
N ALA A 306 9.48 17.27 9.39
CA ALA A 306 10.76 17.92 9.21
C ALA A 306 10.94 18.41 7.78
N THR A 307 11.51 19.62 7.64
CA THR A 307 11.84 20.23 6.37
C THR A 307 13.34 20.51 6.21
N SER A 308 14.07 20.43 7.31
CA SER A 308 15.49 20.76 7.39
C SER A 308 16.29 19.78 8.26
N THR A 309 17.61 19.76 8.05
CA THR A 309 18.58 19.08 8.90
C THR A 309 18.44 19.52 10.37
N GLN A 310 18.21 20.83 10.59
CA GLN A 310 18.08 21.38 11.94
C GLN A 310 16.83 20.85 12.67
N ASP A 311 15.70 20.66 11.98
CA ASP A 311 14.50 20.09 12.59
C ASP A 311 14.79 18.69 13.13
N VAL A 312 15.42 17.84 12.32
CA VAL A 312 15.79 16.48 12.73
C VAL A 312 16.74 16.48 13.93
N LEU A 313 17.78 17.31 13.89
CA LEU A 313 18.73 17.41 15.02
C LEU A 313 18.03 17.92 16.28
N THR A 314 17.10 18.84 16.16
CA THR A 314 16.30 19.35 17.28
C THR A 314 15.48 18.23 17.92
N TYR A 315 14.78 17.42 17.13
CA TYR A 315 14.00 16.29 17.64
C TYR A 315 14.90 15.23 18.30
N LEU A 316 16.02 14.88 17.68
CA LEU A 316 16.95 13.88 18.22
C LEU A 316 17.58 14.28 19.54
N ASN A 317 17.83 15.58 19.75
CA ASN A 317 18.54 16.10 20.94
C ASN A 317 17.58 16.52 22.06
N ASN A 318 16.39 17.04 21.73
CA ASN A 318 15.54 17.72 22.72
C ASN A 318 14.35 16.89 23.18
N ILE A 319 13.91 15.88 22.42
CA ILE A 319 12.78 15.04 22.84
C ILE A 319 13.24 14.02 23.87
N SER A 320 12.68 14.09 25.07
CA SER A 320 12.98 13.18 26.17
C SER A 320 12.62 11.72 25.82
N PRO A 321 13.22 10.72 26.50
CA PRO A 321 12.80 9.33 26.32
C PRO A 321 11.31 9.09 26.62
N GLU A 322 10.74 9.80 27.60
CA GLU A 322 9.31 9.76 27.97
C GLU A 322 8.44 10.31 26.87
N ASP A 323 8.74 11.52 26.37
CA ASP A 323 7.95 12.16 25.31
C ASP A 323 8.02 11.37 24.01
N ARG A 324 9.21 10.83 23.69
CA ARG A 324 9.41 9.95 22.54
C ARG A 324 8.54 8.69 22.64
N ARG A 325 8.47 8.05 23.80
CA ARG A 325 7.60 6.89 24.02
C ARG A 325 6.15 7.27 23.89
N ALA A 326 5.73 8.37 24.50
CA ALA A 326 4.36 8.87 24.43
C ALA A 326 3.93 9.20 23.00
N LEU A 327 4.83 9.77 22.17
CA LEU A 327 4.61 10.02 20.73
C LEU A 327 4.34 8.70 20.00
N GLY A 328 5.19 7.71 20.15
CA GLY A 328 5.04 6.40 19.51
C GLY A 328 3.76 5.67 19.95
N GLU A 329 3.39 5.74 21.22
CA GLU A 329 2.16 5.14 21.74
C GLU A 329 0.89 5.82 21.19
N ARG A 330 0.89 7.15 21.03
CA ARG A 330 -0.24 7.86 20.40
C ARG A 330 -0.37 7.47 18.94
N ALA A 331 0.71 7.50 18.17
CA ALA A 331 0.73 7.03 16.78
C ALA A 331 0.22 5.58 16.66
N ARG A 332 0.67 4.70 17.55
CA ARG A 332 0.21 3.30 17.58
C ARG A 332 -1.29 3.19 17.83
N ARG A 333 -1.82 3.90 18.83
CA ARG A 333 -3.28 3.89 19.09
C ARG A 333 -4.07 4.35 17.87
N ARG A 334 -3.63 5.41 17.19
CA ARG A 334 -4.26 5.91 15.95
C ARG A 334 -4.32 4.82 14.89
N VAL A 335 -3.19 4.17 14.60
CA VAL A 335 -3.09 3.16 13.54
C VAL A 335 -3.92 1.92 13.87
N LEU A 336 -3.89 1.46 15.12
CA LEU A 336 -4.69 0.31 15.54
C LEU A 336 -6.20 0.60 15.50
N ALA A 337 -6.62 1.84 15.68
CA ALA A 337 -8.02 2.24 15.65
C ALA A 337 -8.59 2.37 14.23
N SER A 338 -7.75 2.60 13.19
CA SER A 338 -8.26 3.00 11.88
C SER A 338 -7.50 2.49 10.66
N HIS A 339 -6.27 1.94 10.82
CA HIS A 339 -5.39 1.66 9.68
C HIS A 339 -4.82 0.23 9.66
N THR A 340 -5.51 -0.72 10.28
CA THR A 340 -5.13 -2.14 10.20
C THR A 340 -5.69 -2.79 8.93
N SER A 341 -5.15 -3.93 8.57
CA SER A 341 -5.66 -4.74 7.45
C SER A 341 -7.12 -5.17 7.62
N GLU A 342 -7.59 -5.31 8.87
CA GLU A 342 -9.00 -5.60 9.17
C GLU A 342 -9.92 -4.42 8.78
N HIS A 343 -9.50 -3.19 9.05
CA HIS A 343 -10.23 -2.00 8.59
C HIS A 343 -10.32 -1.95 7.07
N ARG A 344 -9.24 -2.28 6.34
CA ARG A 344 -9.26 -2.33 4.86
C ARG A 344 -10.19 -3.42 4.33
N ALA A 345 -10.27 -4.57 5.02
CA ALA A 345 -11.23 -5.61 4.65
C ALA A 345 -12.69 -5.13 4.85
N LEU A 346 -12.98 -4.45 5.96
CA LEU A 346 -14.30 -3.85 6.23
C LEU A 346 -14.67 -2.76 5.21
N GLU A 347 -13.73 -1.89 4.87
CA GLU A 347 -13.92 -0.85 3.84
C GLU A 347 -14.24 -1.49 2.48
N LEU A 348 -13.48 -2.51 2.07
CA LEU A 348 -13.72 -3.22 0.82
C LEU A 348 -15.11 -3.86 0.78
N GLU A 349 -15.53 -4.54 1.87
CA GLU A 349 -16.88 -5.08 2.00
C GLU A 349 -17.96 -4.00 1.83
N SER A 350 -17.75 -2.83 2.46
CA SER A 350 -18.68 -1.70 2.36
C SER A 350 -18.77 -1.17 0.93
N TYR A 351 -17.64 -1.04 0.24
CA TYR A 351 -17.61 -0.56 -1.15
C TYR A 351 -18.27 -1.53 -2.13
N VAL A 352 -18.08 -2.84 -1.93
CA VAL A 352 -18.78 -3.88 -2.71
C VAL A 352 -20.29 -3.81 -2.48
N ALA A 353 -20.73 -3.61 -1.24
CA ALA A 353 -22.15 -3.45 -0.91
C ALA A 353 -22.73 -2.17 -1.56
N GLU A 354 -22.01 -1.06 -1.55
CA GLU A 354 -22.40 0.20 -2.21
C GLU A 354 -22.64 0.01 -3.70
N VAL A 355 -21.70 -0.64 -4.41
CA VAL A 355 -21.85 -0.95 -5.86
C VAL A 355 -23.06 -1.82 -6.12
N THR A 356 -23.27 -2.87 -5.30
CA THR A 356 -24.36 -3.83 -5.48
C THR A 356 -25.73 -3.17 -5.26
N GLN A 357 -25.86 -2.30 -4.26
CA GLN A 357 -27.10 -1.57 -3.97
C GLN A 357 -27.44 -0.58 -5.08
N THR A 358 -26.46 0.15 -5.60
CA THR A 358 -26.66 1.11 -6.70
C THR A 358 -27.13 0.41 -7.97
N ALA A 359 -26.58 -0.77 -8.28
CA ALA A 359 -27.00 -1.58 -9.43
C ALA A 359 -28.47 -2.05 -9.30
N THR A 360 -28.89 -2.45 -8.11
CA THR A 360 -30.26 -2.91 -7.84
C THR A 360 -31.29 -1.76 -8.00
N THR A 361 -30.98 -0.58 -7.46
CA THR A 361 -31.84 0.62 -7.58
C THR A 361 -32.02 1.02 -9.04
N THR A 362 -30.93 1.04 -9.82
CA THR A 362 -30.98 1.41 -11.25
C THR A 362 -31.78 0.40 -12.09
N GLN A 363 -31.85 -0.87 -11.69
CA GLN A 363 -32.67 -1.88 -12.35
C GLN A 363 -34.16 -1.72 -12.04
N LEU A 364 -34.52 -1.36 -10.80
CA LEU A 364 -35.92 -1.12 -10.39
C LEU A 364 -36.52 0.11 -11.08
N ASP A 365 -35.74 1.19 -11.24
CA ASP A 365 -36.17 2.41 -11.92
C ASP A 365 -36.37 2.22 -13.43
N LYS A 366 -35.82 1.17 -14.03
CA LYS A 366 -35.96 0.85 -15.45
C LYS A 366 -37.11 -0.12 -15.77
N GLN A 367 -37.82 -0.67 -14.77
CA GLN A 367 -39.04 -1.42 -15.03
C GLN A 367 -40.18 -0.43 -15.28
N PRO A 368 -40.82 -0.45 -16.48
CA PRO A 368 -41.94 0.45 -16.76
C PRO A 368 -43.10 0.12 -15.81
N ALA A 369 -43.62 1.13 -15.15
CA ALA A 369 -44.90 1.07 -14.46
C ALA A 369 -45.99 0.87 -15.51
N GLY A 370 -46.29 -0.37 -15.82
CA GLY A 370 -47.26 -0.65 -16.85
C GLY A 370 -47.51 -2.14 -17.09
N ALA A 371 -48.40 -2.72 -16.28
CA ALA A 371 -49.35 -3.74 -16.66
C ALA A 371 -50.29 -4.04 -15.50
N MET A 372 -51.09 -3.06 -15.11
CA MET A 372 -52.40 -3.35 -14.50
C MET A 372 -53.45 -2.83 -15.51
N ALA A 373 -53.96 -3.70 -16.31
CA ALA A 373 -55.24 -3.59 -16.99
C ALA A 373 -55.91 -4.97 -16.98
#